data_7a6ae94362d69cff4a544223fba8e009
#
_entry.id   7a6ae94362d69cff4a544223fba8e009
#
_cell.length_a   1.000
_cell.length_b   1.000
_cell.length_c   1.000
_cell.angle_alpha   90.00
_cell.angle_beta   90.00
_cell.angle_gamma   90.00
#
_symmetry.space_group_name_H-M   'P 1'
#
loop_
_entity.id
_entity.type
_entity.pdbx_description
1 polymer ?
#
loop_
_entity_poly.entity_id
_entity_poly.type
_entity_poly.pdbx_seq_one_letter_code
_entity_poly.pdbx_strand_id
1 'polypeptide(L)'
;KDYNPKALGLFLASYCRLYKANPKQEYLDQCTFFIEKIFSTISAGYSGACWGYNFDWQARAFFQPKGTPTVVASTFIANALLDAYEITGDSHLLNTARSTCDFILKDLNRTPGDKNNFAFSYSPLDKSVVFNASLLGSRLLSRVYHYTKEKELVDAAKRSVDFCCGFQKADGSWAYGTLPFHHWVDNFHTGYNLECIADYMKFSGDHIYADNVN
;
A
#
# COMPACT_ATOMS: atom_id res chain seq x y z
N LYS A 1 9.83 -24.67 2.96
CA LYS A 1 9.12 -23.92 1.88
C LYS A 1 8.91 -22.50 2.38
N ASP A 2 9.28 -21.51 1.57
CA ASP A 2 9.09 -20.10 1.89
C ASP A 2 7.68 -19.66 1.48
N TYR A 3 7.06 -18.81 2.31
CA TYR A 3 5.77 -18.17 1.98
C TYR A 3 6.02 -16.88 1.19
N ASN A 4 5.14 -16.58 0.23
CA ASN A 4 5.11 -15.26 -0.40
C ASN A 4 4.32 -14.29 0.51
N PRO A 5 4.96 -13.26 1.10
CA PRO A 5 4.31 -12.39 2.07
C PRO A 5 3.08 -11.67 1.51
N LYS A 6 3.14 -11.16 0.26
CA LYS A 6 1.98 -10.52 -0.37
C LYS A 6 0.80 -11.47 -0.51
N ALA A 7 1.05 -12.74 -0.87
CA ALA A 7 0.00 -13.75 -0.95
C ALA A 7 -0.65 -14.01 0.42
N LEU A 8 0.14 -14.07 1.50
CA LEU A 8 -0.40 -14.19 2.86
C LEU A 8 -1.36 -13.04 3.19
N GLY A 9 -0.98 -11.79 2.86
CA GLY A 9 -1.86 -10.62 3.05
C GLY A 9 -3.15 -10.71 2.24
N LEU A 10 -3.09 -11.15 0.99
CA LEU A 10 -4.29 -11.33 0.14
C LEU A 10 -5.23 -12.40 0.70
N PHE A 11 -4.69 -13.54 1.18
CA PHE A 11 -5.51 -14.57 1.83
C PHE A 11 -6.11 -14.08 3.14
N LEU A 12 -5.33 -13.38 3.99
CA LEU A 12 -5.85 -12.78 5.21
C LEU A 12 -7.04 -11.85 4.92
N ALA A 13 -6.89 -10.90 3.99
CA ALA A 13 -7.98 -10.00 3.59
C ALA A 13 -9.22 -10.76 3.09
N SER A 14 -9.01 -11.85 2.34
CA SER A 14 -10.10 -12.69 1.83
C SER A 14 -10.85 -13.38 2.98
N TYR A 15 -10.16 -13.96 3.95
CA TYR A 15 -10.79 -14.59 5.10
C TYR A 15 -11.49 -13.58 6.03
N CYS A 16 -10.94 -12.37 6.19
CA CYS A 16 -11.61 -11.29 6.89
C CYS A 16 -12.94 -10.91 6.21
N ARG A 17 -12.97 -10.84 4.88
CA ARG A 17 -14.21 -10.57 4.13
C ARG A 17 -15.22 -11.72 4.24
N LEU A 18 -14.78 -12.98 4.17
CA LEU A 18 -15.63 -14.14 4.40
C LEU A 18 -16.25 -14.12 5.80
N TYR A 19 -15.45 -13.79 6.83
CA TYR A 19 -15.94 -13.67 8.19
C TYR A 19 -16.99 -12.55 8.35
N LYS A 20 -16.73 -11.37 7.74
CA LYS A 20 -17.72 -10.26 7.75
C LYS A 20 -19.04 -10.64 7.07
N ALA A 21 -18.98 -11.43 5.99
CA ALA A 21 -20.15 -11.86 5.25
C ALA A 21 -20.93 -12.98 5.97
N ASN A 22 -20.24 -13.91 6.61
CA ASN A 22 -20.81 -15.05 7.33
C ASN A 22 -19.88 -15.47 8.47
N PRO A 23 -20.09 -14.98 9.71
CA PRO A 23 -19.18 -15.22 10.84
C PRO A 23 -19.10 -16.71 11.20
N LYS A 24 -17.93 -17.32 10.95
CA LYS A 24 -17.63 -18.69 11.31
C LYS A 24 -16.27 -18.77 11.97
N GLN A 25 -16.12 -19.60 13.00
CA GLN A 25 -14.87 -19.79 13.72
C GLN A 25 -13.72 -20.24 12.80
N GLU A 26 -14.03 -21.13 11.86
CA GLU A 26 -13.03 -21.60 10.86
C GLU A 26 -12.35 -20.49 10.07
N TYR A 27 -13.05 -19.36 9.81
CA TYR A 27 -12.46 -18.21 9.12
C TYR A 27 -11.54 -17.41 10.04
N LEU A 28 -11.88 -17.29 11.33
CA LEU A 28 -10.99 -16.66 12.32
C LEU A 28 -9.73 -17.49 12.56
N ASP A 29 -9.86 -18.81 12.58
CA ASP A 29 -8.70 -19.72 12.72
C ASP A 29 -7.74 -19.54 11.55
N GLN A 30 -8.25 -19.40 10.32
CA GLN A 30 -7.46 -19.10 9.15
C GLN A 30 -6.83 -17.69 9.22
N CYS A 31 -7.55 -16.68 9.70
CA CYS A 31 -6.98 -15.36 9.93
C CYS A 31 -5.80 -15.43 10.89
N THR A 32 -5.93 -16.13 12.01
CA THR A 32 -4.86 -16.33 13.00
C THR A 32 -3.64 -16.98 12.36
N PHE A 33 -3.82 -18.05 11.59
CA PHE A 33 -2.74 -18.71 10.86
C PHE A 33 -2.00 -17.75 9.92
N PHE A 34 -2.73 -16.96 9.10
CA PHE A 34 -2.09 -16.02 8.18
C PHE A 34 -1.38 -14.89 8.90
N ILE A 35 -1.94 -14.37 10.00
CA ILE A 35 -1.31 -13.34 10.84
C ILE A 35 0.04 -13.84 11.37
N GLU A 36 0.10 -15.03 11.96
CA GLU A 36 1.35 -15.63 12.45
C GLU A 36 2.40 -15.74 11.35
N LYS A 37 2.01 -16.19 10.14
CA LYS A 37 2.94 -16.31 9.01
C LYS A 37 3.40 -14.93 8.51
N ILE A 38 2.51 -13.93 8.47
CA ILE A 38 2.86 -12.55 8.12
C ILE A 38 3.92 -12.00 9.07
N PHE A 39 3.74 -12.14 10.37
CA PHE A 39 4.73 -11.69 11.36
C PHE A 39 6.09 -12.38 11.23
N SER A 40 6.10 -13.68 10.87
CA SER A 40 7.33 -14.44 10.65
C SER A 40 8.12 -14.03 9.40
N THR A 41 7.54 -13.19 8.54
CA THR A 41 8.14 -12.77 7.25
C THR A 41 8.48 -11.28 7.18
N ILE A 42 8.44 -10.57 8.31
CA ILE A 42 8.82 -9.14 8.37
C ILE A 42 10.28 -8.97 7.93
N SER A 43 10.55 -8.01 7.06
CA SER A 43 11.89 -7.61 6.66
C SER A 43 12.54 -6.78 7.78
N ALA A 44 13.73 -7.17 8.21
CA ALA A 44 14.45 -6.50 9.30
C ALA A 44 15.30 -5.31 8.79
N GLY A 45 15.59 -4.36 9.68
CA GLY A 45 16.53 -3.26 9.42
C GLY A 45 15.89 -2.00 8.82
N TYR A 46 14.58 -1.86 8.89
CA TYR A 46 13.82 -0.71 8.41
C TYR A 46 13.10 0.01 9.56
N SER A 47 12.60 1.21 9.29
CA SER A 47 11.98 2.10 10.30
C SER A 47 10.63 1.59 10.82
N GLY A 48 10.02 0.61 10.15
CA GLY A 48 8.75 0.02 10.54
C GLY A 48 8.53 -1.34 9.91
N ALA A 49 7.44 -2.01 10.28
CA ALA A 49 7.07 -3.30 9.72
C ALA A 49 6.87 -3.20 8.20
N CYS A 50 7.59 -4.02 7.46
CA CYS A 50 7.55 -4.03 6.01
C CYS A 50 7.87 -5.43 5.46
N TRP A 51 7.54 -5.68 4.20
CA TRP A 51 7.67 -7.00 3.60
C TRP A 51 8.18 -6.93 2.17
N GLY A 52 9.09 -7.86 1.86
CA GLY A 52 9.62 -8.11 0.53
C GLY A 52 9.18 -9.47 0.01
N TYR A 53 9.43 -9.71 -1.28
CA TYR A 53 9.16 -11.03 -1.86
C TYR A 53 10.17 -12.07 -1.37
N ASN A 54 9.76 -13.33 -1.32
CA ASN A 54 10.58 -14.47 -0.92
C ASN A 54 11.49 -15.02 -2.04
N PHE A 55 11.74 -14.21 -3.07
CA PHE A 55 12.59 -14.50 -4.23
C PHE A 55 13.24 -13.22 -4.75
N ASP A 56 14.35 -13.38 -5.47
CA ASP A 56 14.95 -12.29 -6.23
C ASP A 56 14.07 -11.91 -7.40
N TRP A 57 13.87 -10.61 -7.60
CA TRP A 57 13.00 -10.12 -8.66
C TRP A 57 13.72 -9.14 -9.58
N GLN A 58 13.81 -9.50 -10.86
CA GLN A 58 14.28 -8.62 -11.92
C GLN A 58 13.10 -7.95 -12.61
N ALA A 59 12.88 -6.67 -12.32
CA ALA A 59 11.98 -5.80 -13.08
C ALA A 59 12.74 -5.14 -14.26
N ARG A 60 12.02 -4.43 -15.14
CA ARG A 60 12.66 -3.66 -16.21
C ARG A 60 13.49 -2.49 -15.68
N ALA A 61 13.06 -1.89 -14.57
CA ALA A 61 13.67 -0.68 -14.00
C ALA A 61 14.74 -0.96 -12.94
N PHE A 62 14.65 -2.08 -12.22
CA PHE A 62 15.49 -2.37 -11.07
C PHE A 62 15.57 -3.88 -10.79
N PHE A 63 16.61 -4.26 -10.07
CA PHE A 63 16.74 -5.58 -9.45
C PHE A 63 16.42 -5.46 -7.96
N GLN A 64 15.58 -6.38 -7.44
CA GLN A 64 15.24 -6.47 -6.03
C GLN A 64 15.71 -7.80 -5.46
N PRO A 65 16.70 -7.82 -4.57
CA PRO A 65 17.06 -9.01 -3.81
C PRO A 65 15.89 -9.54 -2.98
N LYS A 66 15.84 -10.86 -2.80
CA LYS A 66 14.91 -11.53 -1.88
C LYS A 66 14.86 -10.81 -0.53
N GLY A 67 13.66 -10.60 -0.01
CA GLY A 67 13.43 -9.97 1.30
C GLY A 67 13.52 -8.44 1.30
N THR A 68 13.94 -7.79 0.20
CA THR A 68 13.89 -6.33 0.10
C THR A 68 12.45 -5.85 0.12
N PRO A 69 12.03 -4.99 1.07
CA PRO A 69 10.64 -4.59 1.17
C PRO A 69 10.23 -3.69 0.01
N THR A 70 8.97 -3.84 -0.39
CA THR A 70 8.33 -2.98 -1.37
C THR A 70 7.11 -2.31 -0.77
N VAL A 71 6.79 -1.09 -1.22
CA VAL A 71 5.56 -0.43 -0.82
C VAL A 71 4.34 -1.27 -1.18
N VAL A 72 4.37 -1.95 -2.33
CA VAL A 72 3.26 -2.79 -2.80
C VAL A 72 3.01 -3.96 -1.85
N ALA A 73 4.01 -4.79 -1.54
CA ALA A 73 3.83 -5.93 -0.63
C ALA A 73 3.41 -5.46 0.76
N SER A 74 4.10 -4.43 1.29
CA SER A 74 3.87 -3.91 2.64
C SER A 74 2.47 -3.31 2.82
N THR A 75 1.96 -2.57 1.83
CA THR A 75 0.63 -1.97 1.93
C THR A 75 -0.50 -2.98 1.80
N PHE A 76 -0.36 -4.00 0.94
CA PHE A 76 -1.35 -5.10 0.88
C PHE A 76 -1.45 -5.83 2.22
N ILE A 77 -0.31 -6.12 2.85
CA ILE A 77 -0.27 -6.81 4.13
C ILE A 77 -0.83 -5.91 5.25
N ALA A 78 -0.36 -4.66 5.35
CA ALA A 78 -0.82 -3.75 6.39
C ALA A 78 -2.33 -3.46 6.29
N ASN A 79 -2.89 -3.33 5.08
CA ASN A 79 -4.33 -3.22 4.90
C ASN A 79 -5.08 -4.48 5.33
N ALA A 80 -4.53 -5.67 5.08
CA ALA A 80 -5.11 -6.92 5.56
C ALA A 80 -5.06 -7.04 7.10
N LEU A 81 -4.00 -6.54 7.73
CA LEU A 81 -3.92 -6.44 9.21
C LEU A 81 -4.97 -5.48 9.76
N LEU A 82 -5.25 -4.36 9.09
CA LEU A 82 -6.36 -3.46 9.45
C LEU A 82 -7.72 -4.12 9.26
N ASP A 83 -7.92 -4.94 8.20
CA ASP A 83 -9.15 -5.71 8.02
C ASP A 83 -9.35 -6.73 9.17
N ALA A 84 -8.26 -7.34 9.63
CA ALA A 84 -8.27 -8.25 10.78
C ALA A 84 -8.50 -7.50 12.11
N TYR A 85 -7.91 -6.32 12.28
CA TYR A 85 -8.19 -5.45 13.43
C TYR A 85 -9.67 -5.09 13.53
N GLU A 86 -10.32 -4.77 12.41
CA GLU A 86 -11.76 -4.43 12.38
C GLU A 86 -12.68 -5.58 12.85
N ILE A 87 -12.25 -6.83 12.72
CA ILE A 87 -13.06 -7.99 13.13
C ILE A 87 -12.66 -8.56 14.50
N THR A 88 -11.43 -8.32 14.96
CA THR A 88 -10.90 -8.88 16.21
C THR A 88 -10.78 -7.88 17.34
N GLY A 89 -10.61 -6.59 17.01
CA GLY A 89 -10.27 -5.54 17.99
C GLY A 89 -8.82 -5.59 18.50
N ASP A 90 -7.96 -6.47 17.94
CA ASP A 90 -6.57 -6.62 18.40
C ASP A 90 -5.73 -5.40 18.00
N SER A 91 -5.43 -4.56 18.97
CA SER A 91 -4.63 -3.34 18.80
C SER A 91 -3.20 -3.59 18.30
N HIS A 92 -2.65 -4.80 18.48
CA HIS A 92 -1.33 -5.15 17.94
C HIS A 92 -1.32 -5.10 16.40
N LEU A 93 -2.42 -5.48 15.75
CA LEU A 93 -2.57 -5.42 14.30
C LEU A 93 -2.60 -3.97 13.78
N LEU A 94 -3.36 -3.09 14.47
CA LEU A 94 -3.36 -1.65 14.17
C LEU A 94 -1.97 -1.03 14.36
N ASN A 95 -1.30 -1.33 15.48
CA ASN A 95 0.03 -0.82 15.78
C ASN A 95 1.06 -1.27 14.75
N THR A 96 0.96 -2.51 14.26
CA THR A 96 1.83 -3.03 13.20
C THR A 96 1.56 -2.31 11.88
N ALA A 97 0.30 -2.12 11.49
CA ALA A 97 -0.04 -1.34 10.29
C ALA A 97 0.41 0.12 10.41
N ARG A 98 0.31 0.72 11.62
CA ARG A 98 0.84 2.06 11.88
C ARG A 98 2.37 2.09 11.71
N SER A 99 3.09 1.10 12.20
CA SER A 99 4.54 1.05 12.01
C SER A 99 4.94 0.92 10.54
N THR A 100 4.11 0.29 9.68
CA THR A 100 4.34 0.27 8.24
C THR A 100 4.31 1.69 7.63
N CYS A 101 3.57 2.62 8.23
CA CYS A 101 3.62 4.03 7.80
C CYS A 101 5.01 4.64 8.03
N ASP A 102 5.72 4.26 9.09
CA ASP A 102 7.10 4.70 9.31
C ASP A 102 8.06 4.22 8.21
N PHE A 103 7.90 2.97 7.76
CA PHE A 103 8.63 2.47 6.59
C PHE A 103 8.37 3.33 5.35
N ILE A 104 7.10 3.66 5.05
CA ILE A 104 6.75 4.47 3.89
C ILE A 104 7.34 5.88 3.99
N LEU A 105 7.25 6.50 5.17
CA LEU A 105 7.64 7.89 5.37
C LEU A 105 9.16 8.09 5.46
N LYS A 106 9.91 7.12 6.00
CA LYS A 106 11.32 7.26 6.37
C LYS A 106 12.27 6.50 5.45
N ASP A 107 11.84 5.35 4.91
CA ASP A 107 12.73 4.46 4.15
C ASP A 107 12.53 4.56 2.63
N LEU A 108 11.33 4.95 2.15
CA LEU A 108 11.11 5.14 0.72
C LEU A 108 11.68 6.47 0.22
N ASN A 109 12.26 6.45 -0.97
CA ASN A 109 12.67 7.68 -1.65
C ASN A 109 11.44 8.48 -2.09
N ARG A 110 11.60 9.82 -2.16
CA ARG A 110 10.57 10.73 -2.66
C ARG A 110 11.07 11.44 -3.90
N THR A 111 10.31 11.34 -4.98
CA THR A 111 10.55 12.14 -6.19
C THR A 111 9.70 13.39 -6.10
N PRO A 112 10.29 14.59 -5.98
CA PRO A 112 9.55 15.85 -5.86
C PRO A 112 8.84 16.21 -7.15
N GLY A 113 7.70 16.87 -7.05
CA GLY A 113 6.98 17.55 -8.12
C GLY A 113 6.93 19.08 -7.92
N ASP A 114 6.11 19.78 -8.71
CA ASP A 114 6.16 21.23 -8.81
C ASP A 114 5.51 22.01 -7.64
N LYS A 115 4.54 21.42 -6.93
CA LYS A 115 3.70 22.10 -5.93
C LYS A 115 3.86 21.55 -4.53
N ASN A 116 5.10 21.33 -4.07
CA ASN A 116 5.38 20.67 -2.79
C ASN A 116 4.73 19.28 -2.66
N ASN A 117 4.42 18.65 -3.78
CA ASN A 117 3.94 17.29 -3.90
C ASN A 117 5.10 16.33 -4.26
N PHE A 118 4.89 15.04 -4.16
CA PHE A 118 5.92 14.04 -4.46
C PHE A 118 5.31 12.66 -4.70
N ALA A 119 6.07 11.78 -5.36
CA ALA A 119 5.76 10.35 -5.40
C ALA A 119 6.70 9.56 -4.49
N PHE A 120 6.16 8.53 -3.81
CA PHE A 120 6.98 7.51 -3.15
C PHE A 120 7.56 6.53 -4.17
N SER A 121 8.80 6.08 -3.95
CA SER A 121 9.43 5.02 -4.74
C SER A 121 8.79 3.66 -4.49
N TYR A 122 9.07 2.70 -5.38
CA TYR A 122 8.59 1.33 -5.25
C TYR A 122 9.23 0.59 -4.07
N SER A 123 10.50 0.89 -3.80
CA SER A 123 11.29 0.32 -2.70
C SER A 123 12.35 1.31 -2.22
N PRO A 124 13.04 1.04 -1.10
CA PRO A 124 14.17 1.85 -0.66
C PRO A 124 15.36 1.87 -1.66
N LEU A 125 15.49 0.85 -2.50
CA LEU A 125 16.62 0.71 -3.43
C LEU A 125 16.44 1.45 -4.75
N ASP A 126 15.21 1.83 -5.12
CA ASP A 126 14.93 2.49 -6.39
C ASP A 126 14.44 3.93 -6.20
N LYS A 127 14.45 4.69 -7.29
CA LYS A 127 13.93 6.08 -7.34
C LYS A 127 12.91 6.23 -8.47
N SER A 128 12.43 5.12 -9.03
CA SER A 128 11.44 5.17 -10.10
C SER A 128 10.09 5.62 -9.58
N VAL A 129 9.38 6.39 -10.40
CA VAL A 129 7.99 6.76 -10.15
C VAL A 129 7.08 5.75 -10.84
N VAL A 130 6.35 4.99 -10.03
CA VAL A 130 5.29 4.06 -10.44
C VAL A 130 4.02 4.51 -9.72
N PHE A 131 3.02 4.99 -10.46
CA PHE A 131 1.89 5.70 -9.87
C PHE A 131 1.08 4.84 -8.91
N ASN A 132 0.71 3.62 -9.28
CA ASN A 132 -0.03 2.74 -8.39
C ASN A 132 0.76 2.36 -7.12
N ALA A 133 2.08 2.25 -7.19
CA ALA A 133 2.91 1.98 -6.02
C ALA A 133 2.87 3.15 -5.03
N SER A 134 3.03 4.39 -5.52
CA SER A 134 2.92 5.59 -4.70
C SER A 134 1.53 5.76 -4.08
N LEU A 135 0.47 5.54 -4.87
CA LEU A 135 -0.92 5.63 -4.42
C LEU A 135 -1.30 4.54 -3.41
N LEU A 136 -0.78 3.33 -3.52
CA LEU A 136 -0.94 2.29 -2.50
C LEU A 136 -0.35 2.73 -1.15
N GLY A 137 0.80 3.42 -1.17
CA GLY A 137 1.36 4.06 0.04
C GLY A 137 0.40 5.08 0.63
N SER A 138 -0.13 5.99 -0.20
CA SER A 138 -1.09 7.03 0.22
C SER A 138 -2.39 6.44 0.79
N ARG A 139 -2.89 5.35 0.19
CA ARG A 139 -4.06 4.59 0.67
C ARG A 139 -3.85 4.09 2.09
N LEU A 140 -2.70 3.46 2.38
CA LEU A 140 -2.41 2.97 3.72
C LEU A 140 -2.27 4.12 4.72
N LEU A 141 -1.52 5.18 4.38
CA LEU A 141 -1.33 6.35 5.24
C LEU A 141 -2.70 6.97 5.61
N SER A 142 -3.60 7.16 4.65
CA SER A 142 -4.94 7.71 4.92
C SER A 142 -5.81 6.77 5.75
N ARG A 143 -5.74 5.45 5.53
CA ARG A 143 -6.50 4.48 6.32
C ARG A 143 -6.00 4.41 7.76
N VAL A 144 -4.70 4.45 8.00
CA VAL A 144 -4.15 4.51 9.36
C VAL A 144 -4.51 5.84 10.03
N TYR A 145 -4.43 6.97 9.30
CA TYR A 145 -4.91 8.26 9.81
C TYR A 145 -6.38 8.20 10.27
N HIS A 146 -7.23 7.45 9.58
CA HIS A 146 -8.63 7.30 9.99
C HIS A 146 -8.77 6.81 11.43
N TYR A 147 -7.89 5.91 11.89
CA TYR A 147 -7.89 5.39 13.26
C TYR A 147 -7.08 6.25 14.24
N THR A 148 -5.91 6.73 13.84
CA THR A 148 -4.95 7.37 14.75
C THR A 148 -5.07 8.89 14.82
N LYS A 149 -5.64 9.52 13.79
CA LYS A 149 -5.73 10.98 13.61
C LYS A 149 -4.36 11.71 13.54
N GLU A 150 -3.29 10.98 13.23
CA GLU A 150 -1.94 11.53 13.05
C GLU A 150 -1.86 12.34 11.74
N LYS A 151 -1.84 13.67 11.84
CA LYS A 151 -1.88 14.60 10.70
C LYS A 151 -0.76 14.38 9.69
N GLU A 152 0.45 14.02 10.14
CA GLU A 152 1.57 13.75 9.25
C GLU A 152 1.24 12.69 8.19
N LEU A 153 0.46 11.68 8.55
CA LEU A 153 0.07 10.59 7.65
C LEU A 153 -0.81 11.10 6.51
N VAL A 154 -1.86 11.84 6.84
CA VAL A 154 -2.79 12.35 5.83
C VAL A 154 -2.18 13.46 4.99
N ASP A 155 -1.32 14.30 5.57
CA ASP A 155 -0.61 15.35 4.84
C ASP A 155 0.37 14.76 3.81
N ALA A 156 1.10 13.70 4.18
CA ALA A 156 1.97 12.98 3.25
C ALA A 156 1.17 12.23 2.16
N ALA A 157 0.06 11.59 2.55
CA ALA A 157 -0.84 10.93 1.61
C ALA A 157 -1.39 11.91 0.57
N LYS A 158 -1.89 13.08 1.02
CA LYS A 158 -2.41 14.13 0.13
C LYS A 158 -1.38 14.57 -0.90
N ARG A 159 -0.16 14.88 -0.44
CA ARG A 159 0.92 15.33 -1.32
C ARG A 159 1.26 14.30 -2.40
N SER A 160 1.19 13.02 -2.06
CA SER A 160 1.44 11.94 -3.01
C SER A 160 0.26 11.72 -3.96
N VAL A 161 -0.99 11.87 -3.50
CA VAL A 161 -2.18 11.84 -4.36
C VAL A 161 -2.17 13.03 -5.32
N ASP A 162 -1.89 14.26 -4.83
CA ASP A 162 -1.75 15.47 -5.67
C ASP A 162 -0.76 15.26 -6.82
N PHE A 163 0.40 14.66 -6.51
CA PHE A 163 1.40 14.33 -7.52
C PHE A 163 0.83 13.39 -8.59
N CYS A 164 0.27 12.27 -8.17
CA CYS A 164 -0.21 11.23 -9.09
C CYS A 164 -1.40 11.69 -9.94
N CYS A 165 -2.35 12.45 -9.37
CA CYS A 165 -3.48 13.02 -10.10
C CYS A 165 -3.03 14.00 -11.18
N GLY A 166 -1.91 14.71 -10.99
CA GLY A 166 -1.33 15.59 -12.01
C GLY A 166 -0.86 14.87 -13.28
N PHE A 167 -0.74 13.54 -13.27
CA PHE A 167 -0.38 12.70 -14.42
C PHE A 167 -1.56 11.94 -15.03
N GLN A 168 -2.78 12.13 -14.52
CA GLN A 168 -3.97 11.55 -15.14
C GLN A 168 -4.20 12.16 -16.52
N LYS A 169 -4.46 11.31 -17.50
CA LYS A 169 -4.77 11.74 -18.86
C LYS A 169 -6.23 12.21 -18.97
N ALA A 170 -6.54 12.92 -20.05
CA ALA A 170 -7.88 13.43 -20.31
C ALA A 170 -8.95 12.32 -20.44
N ASP A 171 -8.53 11.09 -20.78
CA ASP A 171 -9.39 9.92 -20.86
C ASP A 171 -9.52 9.16 -19.51
N GLY A 172 -9.00 9.74 -18.43
CA GLY A 172 -9.02 9.16 -17.07
C GLY A 172 -7.94 8.14 -16.78
N SER A 173 -7.14 7.74 -17.76
CA SER A 173 -6.10 6.72 -17.58
C SER A 173 -4.77 7.29 -17.06
N TRP A 174 -3.89 6.39 -16.61
CA TRP A 174 -2.49 6.68 -16.30
C TRP A 174 -1.55 5.79 -17.10
N ALA A 175 -0.41 6.33 -17.47
CA ALA A 175 0.74 5.48 -17.76
C ALA A 175 1.13 4.70 -16.47
N TYR A 176 1.86 3.59 -16.59
CA TYR A 176 2.34 2.84 -15.43
C TYR A 176 3.28 3.67 -14.56
N GLY A 177 4.14 4.49 -15.18
CA GLY A 177 5.08 5.37 -14.49
C GLY A 177 5.71 6.39 -15.43
N THR A 178 6.72 7.11 -14.93
CA THR A 178 7.33 8.25 -15.65
C THR A 178 8.51 7.87 -16.57
N LEU A 179 9.12 6.68 -16.41
CA LEU A 179 10.23 6.28 -17.28
C LEU A 179 9.72 5.97 -18.70
N PRO A 180 10.52 6.19 -19.77
CA PRO A 180 10.08 5.98 -21.16
C PRO A 180 9.47 4.61 -21.43
N PHE A 181 10.03 3.56 -20.84
CA PHE A 181 9.52 2.19 -20.96
C PHE A 181 8.35 1.86 -20.00
N HIS A 182 7.88 2.83 -19.21
CA HIS A 182 6.69 2.76 -18.36
C HIS A 182 5.48 3.47 -18.97
N HIS A 183 5.56 4.00 -20.18
CA HIS A 183 4.45 4.78 -20.79
C HIS A 183 3.26 3.93 -21.28
N TRP A 184 3.29 2.62 -21.08
CA TRP A 184 2.14 1.76 -21.36
C TRP A 184 1.00 1.99 -20.35
N VAL A 185 -0.22 1.73 -20.79
CA VAL A 185 -1.46 1.86 -20.02
C VAL A 185 -2.16 0.53 -19.99
N ASP A 186 -2.70 0.14 -18.86
CA ASP A 186 -3.59 -0.99 -18.71
C ASP A 186 -4.70 -0.73 -17.69
N ASN A 187 -5.75 -1.55 -17.75
CA ASN A 187 -6.90 -1.43 -16.86
C ASN A 187 -6.56 -1.80 -15.41
N PHE A 188 -5.60 -2.70 -15.21
CA PHE A 188 -5.25 -3.20 -13.88
C PHE A 188 -4.61 -2.12 -13.01
N HIS A 189 -3.60 -1.40 -13.52
CA HIS A 189 -2.92 -0.33 -12.79
C HIS A 189 -3.76 0.94 -12.70
N THR A 190 -4.50 1.28 -13.77
CA THR A 190 -5.48 2.39 -13.72
C THR A 190 -6.57 2.10 -12.67
N GLY A 191 -7.08 0.88 -12.60
CA GLY A 191 -8.05 0.47 -11.58
C GLY A 191 -7.52 0.62 -10.15
N TYR A 192 -6.25 0.23 -9.89
CA TYR A 192 -5.62 0.45 -8.59
C TYR A 192 -5.47 1.94 -8.25
N ASN A 193 -5.13 2.79 -9.23
CA ASN A 193 -5.04 4.24 -9.01
C ASN A 193 -6.39 4.81 -8.57
N LEU A 194 -7.46 4.48 -9.28
CA LEU A 194 -8.83 4.91 -8.95
C LEU A 194 -9.26 4.44 -7.56
N GLU A 195 -9.04 3.14 -7.25
CA GLU A 195 -9.37 2.57 -5.95
C GLU A 195 -8.61 3.27 -4.81
N CYS A 196 -7.31 3.53 -5.00
CA CYS A 196 -6.49 4.19 -3.98
C CYS A 196 -6.91 5.64 -3.74
N ILE A 197 -7.28 6.39 -4.79
CA ILE A 197 -7.76 7.77 -4.67
C ILE A 197 -9.14 7.78 -3.98
N ALA A 198 -10.05 6.88 -4.35
CA ALA A 198 -11.35 6.74 -3.70
C ALA A 198 -11.21 6.41 -2.20
N ASP A 199 -10.31 5.48 -1.85
CA ASP A 199 -10.04 5.15 -0.44
C ASP A 199 -9.35 6.30 0.31
N TYR A 200 -8.45 7.05 -0.34
CA TYR A 200 -7.91 8.28 0.26
C TYR A 200 -9.03 9.25 0.63
N MET A 201 -9.94 9.56 -0.29
CA MET A 201 -11.09 10.45 -0.02
C MET A 201 -11.96 9.92 1.13
N LYS A 202 -12.27 8.62 1.11
CA LYS A 202 -13.06 7.96 2.15
C LYS A 202 -12.46 8.09 3.54
N PHE A 203 -11.15 7.88 3.67
CA PHE A 203 -10.49 7.84 4.98
C PHE A 203 -10.02 9.20 5.48
N SER A 204 -9.68 10.12 4.58
CA SER A 204 -9.28 11.50 4.91
C SER A 204 -10.46 12.44 5.12
N GLY A 205 -11.58 12.21 4.42
CA GLY A 205 -12.67 13.14 4.31
C GLY A 205 -12.45 14.27 3.29
N ASP A 206 -11.34 14.24 2.55
CA ASP A 206 -11.00 15.24 1.52
C ASP A 206 -11.49 14.75 0.14
N HIS A 207 -12.55 15.32 -0.38
CA HIS A 207 -13.23 14.90 -1.61
C HIS A 207 -12.85 15.69 -2.86
N ILE A 208 -11.74 16.43 -2.84
CA ILE A 208 -11.32 17.29 -3.97
C ILE A 208 -10.94 16.50 -5.24
N TYR A 209 -10.72 15.19 -5.12
CA TYR A 209 -10.38 14.31 -6.25
C TYR A 209 -11.57 13.53 -6.82
N ALA A 210 -12.81 13.93 -6.51
CA ALA A 210 -14.01 13.24 -7.00
C ALA A 210 -14.03 13.14 -8.54
N ASP A 211 -13.61 14.19 -9.24
CA ASP A 211 -13.56 14.21 -10.71
C ASP A 211 -12.46 13.29 -11.29
N ASN A 212 -11.46 12.92 -10.48
CA ASN A 212 -10.40 11.99 -10.92
C ASN A 212 -10.86 10.53 -10.92
N VAL A 213 -11.95 10.18 -10.22
CA VAL A 213 -12.44 8.80 -10.07
C VAL A 213 -13.78 8.56 -10.78
N ASN A 214 -14.44 9.60 -11.31
CA ASN A 214 -15.65 9.55 -12.13
C ASN A 214 -15.29 9.48 -13.61
#